data_09968edacfb6034cd22812f1c88c996d
#
_entry.id   09968edacfb6034cd22812f1c88c996d
#
_cell.length_a   1.000
_cell.length_b   1.000
_cell.length_c   1.000
_cell.angle_alpha   90.00
_cell.angle_beta   90.00
_cell.angle_gamma   90.00
#
_symmetry.space_group_name_H-M   'P 1'
#
loop_
_entity.id
_entity.type
_entity.pdbx_description
1 polymer ?
#
loop_
_entity_poly.entity_id
_entity_poly.type
_entity_poly.pdbx_seq_one_letter_code
_entity_poly.pdbx_strand_id
1 'polypeptide(L)'
;MHFTVCDFLLDLVQNSVEAGAKAVAVEVIEDGSWLAAEVTDDGKGMGPDELERAKDPFYTDGVKHARRKVGLGIPFLLQALEQAGGDYELRSERGKGTVFRFRFPAEGVDTPPLGDLPGFWLSACCFDGDYELLMKRRDASRGVAYELRRSELLEAVGELNDAGALVLAEAFLRSQEELGDEDEENERRA
;
A
#
# COMPACT_ATOMS: atom_id res chain seq x y z
N MET A 1 -1.41 15.80 2.32
CA MET A 1 -1.44 15.46 3.76
C MET A 1 -1.99 14.04 3.82
N HIS A 2 -1.23 13.13 4.43
CA HIS A 2 -1.66 11.74 4.57
C HIS A 2 -2.46 11.61 5.86
N PHE A 3 -3.70 11.18 5.75
CA PHE A 3 -4.58 11.00 6.90
C PHE A 3 -4.78 9.55 7.28
N THR A 4 -4.44 8.62 6.35
CA THR A 4 -4.68 7.18 6.50
C THR A 4 -3.45 6.37 6.12
N VAL A 5 -3.40 5.10 6.56
CA VAL A 5 -2.34 4.16 6.14
C VAL A 5 -2.41 3.89 4.64
N CYS A 6 -3.63 3.83 4.08
CA CYS A 6 -3.83 3.67 2.63
C CYS A 6 -3.20 4.80 1.80
N ASP A 7 -3.19 6.05 2.32
CA ASP A 7 -2.53 7.16 1.64
C ASP A 7 -1.01 6.94 1.55
N PHE A 8 -0.38 6.47 2.64
CA PHE A 8 1.04 6.13 2.63
C PHE A 8 1.35 4.97 1.69
N LEU A 9 0.53 3.92 1.71
CA LEU A 9 0.69 2.77 0.82
C LEU A 9 0.58 3.17 -0.64
N LEU A 10 -0.35 4.06 -0.98
CA LEU A 10 -0.52 4.56 -2.35
C LEU A 10 0.73 5.30 -2.84
N ASP A 11 1.34 6.15 -2.00
CA ASP A 11 2.59 6.82 -2.32
C ASP A 11 3.76 5.83 -2.48
N LEU A 12 3.83 4.78 -1.66
CA LEU A 12 4.87 3.75 -1.78
C LEU A 12 4.73 2.95 -3.08
N VAL A 13 3.52 2.54 -3.45
CA VAL A 13 3.25 1.84 -4.73
C VAL A 13 3.57 2.75 -5.91
N GLN A 14 3.18 4.03 -5.86
CA GLN A 14 3.53 4.98 -6.90
C GLN A 14 5.05 5.12 -7.06
N ASN A 15 5.80 5.20 -5.96
CA ASN A 15 7.27 5.23 -5.99
C ASN A 15 7.87 3.99 -6.64
N SER A 16 7.31 2.80 -6.37
CA SER A 16 7.74 1.53 -6.98
C SER A 16 7.51 1.53 -8.50
N VAL A 17 6.32 1.96 -8.95
CA VAL A 17 6.00 2.08 -10.37
C VAL A 17 6.91 3.11 -11.07
N GLU A 18 7.15 4.28 -10.45
CA GLU A 18 8.07 5.31 -10.96
C GLU A 18 9.53 4.85 -10.94
N ALA A 19 9.90 3.92 -10.06
CA ALA A 19 11.21 3.26 -10.06
C ALA A 19 11.36 2.21 -11.19
N GLY A 20 10.31 2.01 -11.99
CA GLY A 20 10.30 1.07 -13.12
C GLY A 20 10.13 -0.38 -12.71
N ALA A 21 9.54 -0.63 -11.54
CA ALA A 21 9.21 -1.98 -11.08
C ALA A 21 8.29 -2.69 -12.09
N LYS A 22 8.53 -3.97 -12.29
CA LYS A 22 7.66 -4.88 -13.06
C LYS A 22 6.77 -5.72 -12.16
N ALA A 23 7.19 -5.92 -10.92
CA ALA A 23 6.43 -6.61 -9.89
C ALA A 23 6.43 -5.77 -8.61
N VAL A 24 5.23 -5.48 -8.12
CA VAL A 24 4.99 -4.82 -6.84
C VAL A 24 4.09 -5.74 -6.02
N ALA A 25 4.46 -6.00 -4.78
CA ALA A 25 3.63 -6.73 -3.83
C ALA A 25 3.33 -5.83 -2.63
N VAL A 26 2.06 -5.82 -2.23
CA VAL A 26 1.60 -5.13 -1.03
C VAL A 26 0.86 -6.11 -0.14
N GLU A 27 1.28 -6.22 1.11
CA GLU A 27 0.59 -6.99 2.13
C GLU A 27 0.10 -6.06 3.25
N VAL A 28 -1.16 -6.20 3.67
CA VAL A 28 -1.76 -5.46 4.79
C VAL A 28 -2.33 -6.46 5.78
N ILE A 29 -1.88 -6.37 7.03
CA ILE A 29 -2.22 -7.30 8.11
C ILE A 29 -2.75 -6.53 9.31
N GLU A 30 -3.91 -6.94 9.82
CA GLU A 30 -4.42 -6.56 11.13
C GLU A 30 -4.55 -7.82 11.99
N ASP A 31 -3.85 -7.87 13.12
CA ASP A 31 -3.83 -9.01 14.03
C ASP A 31 -4.42 -8.71 15.42
N GLY A 32 -5.08 -7.55 15.55
CA GLY A 32 -5.66 -7.04 16.79
C GLY A 32 -4.67 -6.27 17.66
N SER A 33 -3.36 -6.50 17.54
CA SER A 33 -2.32 -5.76 18.26
C SER A 33 -1.62 -4.73 17.36
N TRP A 34 -1.51 -5.06 16.07
CA TRP A 34 -0.77 -4.29 15.08
C TRP A 34 -1.55 -4.15 13.77
N LEU A 35 -1.45 -2.96 13.21
CA LEU A 35 -1.72 -2.70 11.80
C LEU A 35 -0.37 -2.68 11.09
N ALA A 36 -0.05 -3.75 10.37
CA ALA A 36 1.21 -3.93 9.67
C ALA A 36 1.02 -3.88 8.16
N ALA A 37 2.04 -3.38 7.46
CA ALA A 37 2.07 -3.43 6.01
C ALA A 37 3.50 -3.64 5.49
N GLU A 38 3.57 -4.29 4.32
CA GLU A 38 4.79 -4.48 3.56
C GLU A 38 4.56 -4.08 2.10
N VAL A 39 5.49 -3.31 1.54
CA VAL A 39 5.57 -3.03 0.11
C VAL A 39 6.91 -3.54 -0.38
N THR A 40 6.89 -4.41 -1.38
CA THR A 40 8.08 -4.98 -2.03
C THR A 40 8.01 -4.72 -3.53
N ASP A 41 9.11 -4.28 -4.12
CA ASP A 41 9.24 -4.07 -5.56
C ASP A 41 10.58 -4.57 -6.11
N ASP A 42 10.62 -4.82 -7.41
CA ASP A 42 11.80 -5.18 -8.20
C ASP A 42 12.34 -4.01 -9.02
N GLY A 43 12.02 -2.77 -8.66
CA GLY A 43 12.45 -1.56 -9.35
C GLY A 43 13.96 -1.32 -9.28
N LYS A 44 14.37 -0.12 -9.72
CA LYS A 44 15.82 0.24 -9.78
C LYS A 44 16.54 0.21 -8.41
N GLY A 45 15.77 0.22 -7.31
CA GLY A 45 16.31 0.32 -5.96
C GLY A 45 17.12 1.60 -5.70
N MET A 46 17.66 1.71 -4.50
CA MET A 46 18.43 2.85 -4.01
C MET A 46 19.77 2.38 -3.49
N GLY A 47 20.82 3.18 -3.74
CA GLY A 47 22.10 3.05 -3.05
C GLY A 47 22.03 3.63 -1.62
N PRO A 48 23.06 3.39 -0.77
CA PRO A 48 23.03 3.84 0.63
C PRO A 48 22.76 5.34 0.80
N ASP A 49 23.41 6.18 0.00
CA ASP A 49 23.23 7.64 0.06
C ASP A 49 21.82 8.09 -0.40
N GLU A 50 21.23 7.39 -1.38
CA GLU A 50 19.88 7.66 -1.85
C GLU A 50 18.85 7.24 -0.79
N LEU A 51 19.08 6.10 -0.14
CA LEU A 51 18.23 5.57 0.92
C LEU A 51 18.18 6.52 2.14
N GLU A 52 19.33 7.05 2.55
CA GLU A 52 19.38 8.03 3.64
C GLU A 52 18.66 9.35 3.27
N ARG A 53 18.81 9.80 2.03
CA ARG A 53 18.10 10.99 1.53
C ARG A 53 16.60 10.79 1.43
N ALA A 54 16.16 9.58 1.06
CA ALA A 54 14.74 9.26 0.97
C ALA A 54 14.02 9.33 2.32
N LYS A 55 14.74 9.23 3.43
CA LYS A 55 14.22 9.37 4.79
C LYS A 55 14.19 10.82 5.29
N ASP A 56 14.94 11.73 4.65
CA ASP A 56 15.10 13.12 5.09
C ASP A 56 13.97 14.00 4.52
N PRO A 57 13.07 14.56 5.38
CA PRO A 57 11.98 15.43 4.94
C PRO A 57 12.45 16.77 4.35
N PHE A 58 13.70 17.16 4.58
CA PHE A 58 14.29 18.40 4.07
C PHE A 58 15.11 18.19 2.80
N TYR A 59 15.32 16.92 2.40
CA TYR A 59 16.05 16.64 1.18
C TYR A 59 15.11 16.77 -0.04
N THR A 60 15.23 17.88 -0.74
CA THR A 60 14.63 18.07 -2.06
C THR A 60 15.74 18.04 -3.09
N ASP A 61 15.71 17.06 -4.01
CA ASP A 61 16.59 17.06 -5.16
C ASP A 61 16.34 18.38 -5.93
N GLY A 62 17.32 19.30 -5.92
CA GLY A 62 17.23 20.62 -6.55
C GLY A 62 17.12 20.58 -8.08
N VAL A 63 16.88 19.40 -8.65
CA VAL A 63 16.60 19.21 -10.08
C VAL A 63 15.11 19.48 -10.31
N LYS A 64 14.81 20.67 -10.78
CA LYS A 64 13.49 21.13 -11.21
C LYS A 64 12.91 20.23 -12.32
N HIS A 65 12.26 19.14 -11.92
CA HIS A 65 11.27 18.50 -12.77
C HIS A 65 9.88 19.00 -12.36
N ALA A 66 9.32 19.88 -13.21
CA ALA A 66 8.04 20.58 -13.02
C ALA A 66 6.80 19.67 -12.90
N ARG A 67 6.96 18.37 -12.71
CA ARG A 67 5.89 17.36 -12.56
C ARG A 67 6.09 16.38 -11.41
N ARG A 68 7.18 16.44 -10.62
CA ARG A 68 7.32 15.60 -9.43
C ARG A 68 6.64 16.26 -8.25
N LYS A 69 5.63 15.63 -7.71
CA LYS A 69 5.25 15.78 -6.30
C LYS A 69 6.51 15.54 -5.49
N VAL A 70 6.82 16.45 -4.59
CA VAL A 70 7.95 16.33 -3.65
C VAL A 70 7.81 14.97 -2.97
N GLY A 71 8.84 14.10 -3.04
CA GLY A 71 8.81 12.74 -2.47
C GLY A 71 8.79 12.75 -0.94
N LEU A 72 7.70 13.21 -0.35
CA LEU A 72 7.51 13.34 1.10
C LEU A 72 6.80 12.13 1.73
N GLY A 73 6.37 11.15 0.93
CA GLY A 73 5.63 9.99 1.43
C GLY A 73 6.40 9.22 2.48
N ILE A 74 7.65 8.85 2.19
CA ILE A 74 8.51 8.12 3.15
C ILE A 74 8.77 8.93 4.41
N PRO A 75 9.27 10.20 4.35
CA PRO A 75 9.49 11.01 5.55
C PRO A 75 8.24 11.18 6.42
N PHE A 76 7.07 11.39 5.84
CA PHE A 76 5.83 11.54 6.60
C PHE A 76 5.39 10.22 7.24
N LEU A 77 5.55 9.09 6.55
CA LEU A 77 5.31 7.77 7.15
C LEU A 77 6.22 7.52 8.34
N LEU A 78 7.53 7.83 8.21
CA LEU A 78 8.48 7.68 9.32
C LEU A 78 8.11 8.56 10.52
N GLN A 79 7.69 9.81 10.28
CA GLN A 79 7.22 10.71 11.33
C GLN A 79 5.94 10.18 12.01
N ALA A 80 4.98 9.66 11.24
CA ALA A 80 3.76 9.08 11.79
C ALA A 80 4.07 7.83 12.64
N LEU A 81 4.99 6.98 12.20
CA LEU A 81 5.43 5.80 12.95
C LEU A 81 6.09 6.21 14.27
N GLU A 82 6.98 7.21 14.27
CA GLU A 82 7.62 7.72 15.48
C GLU A 82 6.58 8.27 16.47
N GLN A 83 5.61 9.05 16.01
CA GLN A 83 4.55 9.63 16.84
C GLN A 83 3.64 8.55 17.44
N ALA A 84 3.29 7.54 16.67
CA ALA A 84 2.40 6.45 17.11
C ALA A 84 3.11 5.35 17.91
N GLY A 85 4.45 5.38 18.04
CA GLY A 85 5.23 4.31 18.65
C GLY A 85 5.29 3.03 17.80
N GLY A 86 5.17 3.20 16.49
CA GLY A 86 5.35 2.14 15.50
C GLY A 86 6.81 1.84 15.20
N ASP A 87 7.04 0.85 14.36
CA ASP A 87 8.38 0.53 13.88
C ASP A 87 8.39 0.25 12.36
N TYR A 88 9.58 0.24 11.78
CA TYR A 88 9.76 -0.03 10.36
C TYR A 88 11.10 -0.66 10.02
N GLU A 89 11.13 -1.31 8.86
CA GLU A 89 12.33 -1.77 8.20
C GLU A 89 12.30 -1.33 6.73
N LEU A 90 13.28 -0.55 6.29
CA LEU A 90 13.43 -0.13 4.90
C LEU A 90 14.77 -0.63 4.37
N ARG A 91 14.70 -1.54 3.40
CA ARG A 91 15.85 -2.10 2.69
C ARG A 91 15.72 -1.80 1.22
N SER A 92 16.80 -1.32 0.60
CA SER A 92 16.87 -1.12 -0.83
C SER A 92 18.29 -1.36 -1.31
N GLU A 93 18.41 -1.95 -2.49
CA GLU A 93 19.69 -2.16 -3.15
C GLU A 93 19.55 -1.83 -4.63
N ARG A 94 20.51 -1.08 -5.18
CA ARG A 94 20.48 -0.65 -6.57
C ARG A 94 20.46 -1.87 -7.51
N GLY A 95 19.44 -1.94 -8.37
CA GLY A 95 19.19 -3.04 -9.31
C GLY A 95 18.50 -4.26 -8.70
N LYS A 96 18.07 -4.22 -7.42
CA LYS A 96 17.35 -5.32 -6.78
C LYS A 96 15.97 -4.94 -6.24
N GLY A 97 15.64 -3.62 -6.26
CA GLY A 97 14.37 -3.12 -5.78
C GLY A 97 14.38 -2.67 -4.32
N THR A 98 13.19 -2.57 -3.72
CA THR A 98 12.97 -2.06 -2.38
C THR A 98 12.02 -2.95 -1.60
N VAL A 99 12.26 -3.10 -0.30
CA VAL A 99 11.35 -3.70 0.67
C VAL A 99 11.13 -2.68 1.78
N PHE A 100 9.88 -2.30 1.99
CA PHE A 100 9.49 -1.42 3.08
C PHE A 100 8.42 -2.09 3.93
N ARG A 101 8.77 -2.46 5.15
CA ARG A 101 7.87 -3.01 6.17
C ARG A 101 7.67 -1.96 7.24
N PHE A 102 6.44 -1.84 7.72
CA PHE A 102 6.14 -0.99 8.87
C PHE A 102 4.93 -1.51 9.61
N ARG A 103 4.79 -1.10 10.88
CA ARG A 103 3.61 -1.43 11.67
C ARG A 103 3.31 -0.34 12.69
N PHE A 104 2.04 -0.11 12.89
CA PHE A 104 1.47 0.77 13.91
C PHE A 104 0.82 -0.06 15.01
N PRO A 105 0.88 0.36 16.30
CA PRO A 105 0.04 -0.23 17.35
C PRO A 105 -1.43 -0.08 16.98
N ALA A 106 -2.24 -1.16 17.03
CA ALA A 106 -3.64 -1.11 16.58
C ALA A 106 -4.50 -0.14 17.42
N GLU A 107 -4.25 -0.03 18.73
CA GLU A 107 -4.99 0.81 19.67
C GLU A 107 -4.31 2.15 19.98
N GLY A 108 -3.32 2.56 19.22
CA GLY A 108 -2.60 3.83 19.44
C GLY A 108 -3.47 5.05 19.12
N VAL A 109 -3.53 6.04 20.02
CA VAL A 109 -4.28 7.31 19.80
C VAL A 109 -3.74 8.07 18.59
N ASP A 110 -2.43 7.99 18.36
CA ASP A 110 -1.74 8.66 17.24
C ASP A 110 -1.59 7.74 16.01
N THR A 111 -2.14 6.52 16.07
CA THR A 111 -2.14 5.60 14.93
C THR A 111 -3.08 6.12 13.84
N PRO A 112 -2.59 6.33 12.62
CA PRO A 112 -3.44 6.67 11.51
C PRO A 112 -4.46 5.56 11.25
N PRO A 113 -5.74 5.88 10.94
CA PRO A 113 -6.70 4.86 10.54
C PRO A 113 -6.23 4.17 9.25
N LEU A 114 -6.63 2.91 9.05
CA LEU A 114 -6.31 2.17 7.82
C LEU A 114 -6.77 2.93 6.56
N GLY A 115 -7.98 3.46 6.56
CA GLY A 115 -8.56 4.15 5.42
C GLY A 115 -9.40 3.24 4.53
N ASP A 116 -9.71 3.71 3.31
CA ASP A 116 -10.48 2.97 2.30
C ASP A 116 -9.55 2.00 1.55
N LEU A 117 -9.44 0.77 2.04
CA LEU A 117 -8.56 -0.24 1.46
C LEU A 117 -9.00 -0.67 0.04
N PRO A 118 -10.30 -0.93 -0.27
CA PRO A 118 -10.75 -1.17 -1.64
C PRO A 118 -10.41 -0.03 -2.60
N GLY A 119 -10.63 1.22 -2.18
CA GLY A 119 -10.29 2.40 -2.96
C GLY A 119 -8.77 2.56 -3.18
N PHE A 120 -7.96 2.18 -2.19
CA PHE A 120 -6.51 2.11 -2.33
C PHE A 120 -6.11 1.07 -3.39
N TRP A 121 -6.62 -0.18 -3.30
CA TRP A 121 -6.33 -1.24 -4.26
C TRP A 121 -6.67 -0.82 -5.69
N LEU A 122 -7.88 -0.26 -5.88
CA LEU A 122 -8.31 0.24 -7.18
C LEU A 122 -7.36 1.33 -7.72
N SER A 123 -7.03 2.32 -6.89
CA SER A 123 -6.13 3.41 -7.25
C SER A 123 -4.73 2.91 -7.61
N ALA A 124 -4.22 1.95 -6.84
CA ALA A 124 -2.92 1.32 -7.08
C ALA A 124 -2.88 0.49 -8.39
N CYS A 125 -4.02 -0.03 -8.84
CA CYS A 125 -4.14 -0.71 -10.13
C CYS A 125 -4.19 0.26 -11.32
N CYS A 126 -4.52 1.55 -11.10
CA CYS A 126 -4.73 2.55 -12.15
C CYS A 126 -3.48 3.38 -12.48
N PHE A 127 -2.33 3.15 -11.85
CA PHE A 127 -1.12 3.87 -12.24
C PHE A 127 -0.69 3.50 -13.68
N ASP A 128 -0.17 4.50 -14.39
CA ASP A 128 0.40 4.29 -15.71
C ASP A 128 1.68 3.45 -15.61
N GLY A 129 1.76 2.37 -16.38
CA GLY A 129 2.93 1.51 -16.44
C GLY A 129 2.59 0.05 -16.71
N ASP A 130 3.62 -0.67 -17.14
CA ASP A 130 3.57 -2.12 -17.33
C ASP A 130 4.15 -2.81 -16.09
N TYR A 131 3.30 -3.09 -15.11
CA TYR A 131 3.65 -3.74 -13.85
C TYR A 131 2.54 -4.69 -13.39
N GLU A 132 2.93 -5.72 -12.68
CA GLU A 132 2.02 -6.57 -11.90
C GLU A 132 1.94 -6.05 -10.47
N LEU A 133 0.73 -6.02 -9.89
CA LEU A 133 0.49 -5.72 -8.48
C LEU A 133 -0.13 -6.95 -7.81
N LEU A 134 0.57 -7.51 -6.83
CA LEU A 134 0.07 -8.55 -5.95
C LEU A 134 -0.46 -7.90 -4.67
N MET A 135 -1.74 -8.05 -4.43
CA MET A 135 -2.46 -7.52 -3.28
C MET A 135 -2.73 -8.66 -2.29
N LYS A 136 -2.28 -8.49 -1.03
CA LYS A 136 -2.52 -9.45 0.05
C LYS A 136 -3.17 -8.75 1.23
N ARG A 137 -4.23 -9.32 1.74
CA ARG A 137 -4.97 -8.84 2.90
C ARG A 137 -5.13 -9.94 3.93
N ARG A 138 -4.94 -9.58 5.19
CA ARG A 138 -5.24 -10.45 6.31
C ARG A 138 -5.76 -9.63 7.48
N ASP A 139 -6.96 -9.94 7.95
CA ASP A 139 -7.54 -9.36 9.15
C ASP A 139 -8.03 -10.49 10.04
N ALA A 140 -7.27 -10.71 11.12
CA ALA A 140 -7.55 -11.82 12.03
C ALA A 140 -8.82 -11.59 12.87
N SER A 141 -9.21 -10.34 13.10
CA SER A 141 -10.38 -9.99 13.91
C SER A 141 -11.69 -10.21 13.15
N ARG A 142 -11.66 -10.05 11.82
CA ARG A 142 -12.83 -10.19 10.93
C ARG A 142 -12.79 -11.49 10.11
N GLY A 143 -11.77 -12.33 10.27
CA GLY A 143 -11.59 -13.54 9.46
C GLY A 143 -11.30 -13.27 7.97
N VAL A 144 -10.99 -12.03 7.59
CA VAL A 144 -10.71 -11.67 6.18
C VAL A 144 -9.32 -12.14 5.79
N ALA A 145 -9.23 -12.89 4.68
CA ALA A 145 -7.96 -13.25 4.07
C ALA A 145 -8.14 -13.44 2.56
N TYR A 146 -7.42 -12.64 1.76
CA TYR A 146 -7.42 -12.80 0.30
C TYR A 146 -6.08 -12.41 -0.32
N GLU A 147 -5.87 -12.92 -1.53
CA GLU A 147 -4.77 -12.57 -2.41
C GLU A 147 -5.35 -12.32 -3.81
N LEU A 148 -5.02 -11.18 -4.42
CA LEU A 148 -5.50 -10.77 -5.73
C LEU A 148 -4.35 -10.22 -6.56
N ARG A 149 -4.42 -10.41 -7.88
CA ARG A 149 -3.49 -9.84 -8.84
C ARG A 149 -4.15 -8.79 -9.71
N ARG A 150 -3.39 -7.74 -10.03
CA ARG A 150 -3.84 -6.71 -10.98
C ARG A 150 -4.26 -7.32 -12.31
N SER A 151 -3.48 -8.27 -12.85
CA SER A 151 -3.80 -8.95 -14.10
C SER A 151 -5.12 -9.72 -14.05
N GLU A 152 -5.41 -10.41 -12.94
CA GLU A 152 -6.67 -11.13 -12.73
C GLU A 152 -7.87 -10.16 -12.67
N LEU A 153 -7.71 -9.02 -12.00
CA LEU A 153 -8.73 -7.98 -11.94
C LEU A 153 -9.01 -7.42 -13.34
N LEU A 154 -7.97 -7.09 -14.11
CA LEU A 154 -8.10 -6.58 -15.49
C LEU A 154 -8.73 -7.61 -16.43
N GLU A 155 -8.42 -8.90 -16.28
CA GLU A 155 -9.04 -9.97 -17.07
C GLU A 155 -10.54 -10.09 -16.76
N ALA A 156 -10.94 -9.90 -15.49
CA ALA A 156 -12.32 -10.01 -15.06
C ALA A 156 -13.20 -8.81 -15.46
N VAL A 157 -12.68 -7.57 -15.36
CA VAL A 157 -13.47 -6.34 -15.52
C VAL A 157 -13.13 -5.54 -16.78
N GLY A 158 -12.05 -5.86 -17.46
CA GLY A 158 -11.52 -5.10 -18.59
C GLY A 158 -10.54 -3.98 -18.18
N GLU A 159 -10.25 -3.07 -19.10
CA GLU A 159 -9.33 -1.97 -18.83
C GLU A 159 -9.96 -0.95 -17.86
N LEU A 160 -9.20 -0.53 -16.84
CA LEU A 160 -9.65 0.41 -15.79
C LEU A 160 -9.69 1.88 -16.26
N ASN A 161 -9.80 2.12 -17.56
CA ASN A 161 -10.05 3.43 -18.17
C ASN A 161 -11.53 3.67 -18.49
N ASP A 162 -12.36 2.64 -18.37
CA ASP A 162 -13.81 2.70 -18.56
C ASP A 162 -14.53 2.84 -17.21
N ALA A 163 -15.50 3.75 -17.13
CA ALA A 163 -16.24 4.02 -15.90
C ALA A 163 -17.00 2.78 -15.39
N GLY A 164 -17.50 1.93 -16.29
CA GLY A 164 -18.20 0.69 -15.92
C GLY A 164 -17.25 -0.33 -15.31
N ALA A 165 -16.05 -0.49 -15.89
CA ALA A 165 -15.00 -1.36 -15.37
C ALA A 165 -14.53 -0.91 -13.97
N LEU A 166 -14.37 0.40 -13.75
CA LEU A 166 -14.02 0.96 -12.44
C LEU A 166 -15.07 0.64 -11.37
N VAL A 167 -16.35 0.81 -11.69
CA VAL A 167 -17.44 0.50 -10.75
C VAL A 167 -17.48 -1.00 -10.42
N LEU A 168 -17.28 -1.87 -11.41
CA LEU A 168 -17.25 -3.32 -11.19
C LEU A 168 -16.05 -3.74 -10.37
N ALA A 169 -14.87 -3.19 -10.67
CA ALA A 169 -13.64 -3.47 -9.91
C ALA A 169 -13.78 -3.02 -8.45
N GLU A 170 -14.31 -1.81 -8.21
CA GLU A 170 -14.54 -1.30 -6.85
C GLU A 170 -15.53 -2.19 -6.08
N ALA A 171 -16.66 -2.56 -6.69
CA ALA A 171 -17.64 -3.44 -6.07
C ALA A 171 -17.05 -4.82 -5.72
N PHE A 172 -16.25 -5.39 -6.63
CA PHE A 172 -15.56 -6.64 -6.39
C PHE A 172 -14.56 -6.52 -5.22
N LEU A 173 -13.72 -5.49 -5.20
CA LEU A 173 -12.75 -5.28 -4.12
C LEU A 173 -13.43 -5.04 -2.76
N ARG A 174 -14.56 -4.33 -2.72
CA ARG A 174 -15.37 -4.16 -1.51
C ARG A 174 -15.94 -5.47 -1.01
N SER A 175 -16.44 -6.34 -1.90
CA SER A 175 -16.97 -7.64 -1.51
C SER A 175 -15.92 -8.55 -0.85
N GLN A 176 -14.64 -8.41 -1.20
CA GLN A 176 -13.57 -9.17 -0.55
C GLN A 176 -13.37 -8.76 0.92
N GLU A 177 -13.60 -7.49 1.27
CA GLU A 177 -13.53 -7.01 2.66
C GLU A 177 -14.78 -7.39 3.48
N GLU A 178 -15.93 -7.65 2.83
CA GLU A 178 -17.19 -8.00 3.49
C GLU A 178 -17.34 -9.51 3.76
N LEU A 179 -16.66 -10.37 2.99
CA LEU A 179 -16.78 -11.84 3.12
C LEU A 179 -16.41 -12.38 4.51
N GLY A 180 -15.59 -11.66 5.28
CA GLY A 180 -15.25 -12.05 6.66
C GLY A 180 -16.38 -11.84 7.67
N ASP A 181 -17.31 -10.93 7.41
CA ASP A 181 -18.37 -10.57 8.38
C ASP A 181 -19.54 -11.57 8.35
N GLU A 182 -19.74 -12.30 7.24
CA GLU A 182 -20.85 -13.26 7.11
C GLU A 182 -20.61 -14.59 7.87
N ASP A 183 -19.37 -15.03 7.99
CA ASP A 183 -19.04 -16.29 8.68
C ASP A 183 -19.21 -16.15 10.21
N GLU A 184 -18.89 -14.99 10.79
CA GLU A 184 -19.10 -14.73 12.22
C GLU A 184 -20.61 -14.61 12.61
N GLU A 185 -21.47 -14.09 11.75
CA GLU A 185 -22.90 -13.99 12.01
C GLU A 185 -23.58 -15.37 11.99
N ASN A 186 -23.10 -16.29 11.17
CA ASN A 186 -23.59 -17.67 11.14
C ASN A 186 -23.14 -18.50 12.34
N GLU A 187 -21.90 -18.32 12.83
CA GLU A 187 -21.40 -19.03 14.02
C GLU A 187 -22.09 -18.55 15.33
N ARG A 188 -22.48 -17.28 15.39
CA ARG A 188 -23.23 -16.74 16.55
C ARG A 188 -24.71 -17.14 16.57
N ARG A 189 -25.25 -17.68 15.46
CA ARG A 189 -26.64 -18.14 15.33
C ARG A 189 -26.80 -19.66 15.46
N ALA A 190 -25.69 -20.42 15.50
CA ALA A 190 -25.66 -21.88 15.68
C ALA A 190 -25.41 -22.25 17.13
#